data_8b659e37dbb98dcb5db4e9693b32a305
#
_entry.id   8b659e37dbb98dcb5db4e9693b32a305
#
_cell.length_a   1.000
_cell.length_b   1.000
_cell.length_c   1.000
_cell.angle_alpha   90.00
_cell.angle_beta   90.00
_cell.angle_gamma   90.00
#
_symmetry.space_group_name_H-M   'P 1'
#
loop_
_entity.id
_entity.type
_entity.pdbx_description
1 polymer ?
#
loop_
_entity_poly.entity_id
_entity_poly.type
_entity_poly.pdbx_seq_one_letter_code
_entity_poly.pdbx_strand_id
1 'polypeptide(L)' 'MEEFEYAKAIEELEAIAAMVEDPQTGIGDIDRYIKRSEELIEACRAYLRGARERLDGISS' A
#
# COMPACT_ATOMS: atom_id res chain seq x y z
N MET A 1 9.60 15.50 9.73
CA MET A 1 9.06 15.16 8.46
C MET A 1 8.98 13.68 8.26
N GLU A 2 7.92 13.24 7.67
CA GLU A 2 7.72 11.82 7.56
C GLU A 2 8.01 11.34 6.18
N GLU A 3 8.80 10.31 6.11
CA GLU A 3 9.03 9.64 4.87
C GLU A 3 8.05 8.49 4.76
N PHE A 4 7.62 8.22 3.56
CA PHE A 4 6.76 7.08 3.31
C PHE A 4 7.55 5.81 3.62
N GLU A 5 6.99 4.96 4.48
CA GLU A 5 7.64 3.71 4.85
C GLU A 5 7.02 2.57 4.08
N TYR A 6 7.69 2.19 3.01
CA TYR A 6 7.20 1.18 2.10
C TYR A 6 6.95 -0.16 2.82
N ALA A 7 7.88 -0.56 3.68
CA ALA A 7 7.75 -1.83 4.39
C ALA A 7 6.51 -1.86 5.28
N LYS A 8 6.22 -0.74 5.95
CA LYS A 8 5.02 -0.68 6.79
C LYS A 8 3.76 -0.70 5.96
N ALA A 9 3.78 -0.06 4.79
CA ALA A 9 2.61 -0.09 3.90
C ALA A 9 2.34 -1.51 3.44
N ILE A 10 3.37 -2.27 3.12
CA ILE A 10 3.22 -3.67 2.71
C ILE A 10 2.66 -4.50 3.87
N GLU A 11 3.16 -4.27 5.10
CA GLU A 11 2.64 -4.98 6.26
C GLU A 11 1.15 -4.69 6.46
N GLU A 12 0.76 -3.45 6.29
CA GLU A 12 -0.64 -3.08 6.43
C GLU A 12 -1.49 -3.72 5.34
N LEU A 13 -0.99 -3.77 4.11
CA LEU A 13 -1.70 -4.42 3.02
C LEU A 13 -1.89 -5.91 3.30
N GLU A 14 -0.88 -6.56 3.86
CA GLU A 14 -0.99 -7.98 4.21
C GLU A 14 -2.02 -8.19 5.30
N ALA A 15 -2.06 -7.31 6.29
CA ALA A 15 -3.06 -7.39 7.33
C ALA A 15 -4.46 -7.19 6.78
N ILE A 16 -4.62 -6.24 5.84
CA ILE A 16 -5.91 -6.00 5.21
C ILE A 16 -6.34 -7.22 4.41
N ALA A 17 -5.42 -7.84 3.68
CA ALA A 17 -5.74 -9.04 2.91
C ALA A 17 -6.26 -10.14 3.82
N ALA A 18 -5.63 -10.32 4.97
CA ALA A 18 -6.06 -11.34 5.93
C ALA A 18 -7.46 -11.03 6.44
N MET A 19 -7.77 -9.75 6.71
CA MET A 19 -9.09 -9.38 7.19
C MET A 19 -10.17 -9.57 6.14
N VAL A 20 -9.84 -9.27 4.88
CA VAL A 20 -10.80 -9.45 3.79
C VAL A 20 -11.12 -10.92 3.55
N GLU A 21 -10.12 -11.78 3.77
CA GLU A 21 -10.32 -13.22 3.60
C GLU A 21 -11.03 -13.88 4.77
N ASP A 22 -11.13 -13.18 5.90
CA ASP A 22 -11.77 -13.73 7.07
C ASP A 22 -13.28 -13.78 6.85
N PRO A 23 -13.90 -14.96 6.93
CA PRO A 23 -15.35 -15.08 6.69
C PRO A 23 -16.19 -14.34 7.73
N GLN A 24 -15.60 -13.93 8.86
CA GLN A 24 -16.33 -13.20 9.89
C GLN A 24 -16.36 -11.70 9.61
N THR A 25 -15.58 -11.22 8.65
CA THR A 25 -15.54 -9.80 8.36
C THR A 25 -16.81 -9.37 7.64
N GLY A 26 -17.45 -8.31 8.13
CA GLY A 26 -18.69 -7.82 7.54
C GLY A 26 -18.46 -7.09 6.24
N ILE A 27 -19.50 -7.02 5.41
CA ILE A 27 -19.42 -6.41 4.08
C ILE A 27 -19.00 -4.94 4.17
N GLY A 28 -19.54 -4.21 5.17
CA GLY A 28 -19.17 -2.82 5.35
C GLY A 28 -17.71 -2.64 5.69
N ASP A 29 -17.17 -3.56 6.48
CA ASP A 29 -15.76 -3.52 6.84
C ASP A 29 -14.88 -3.84 5.63
N ILE A 30 -15.32 -4.79 4.81
CA ILE A 30 -14.58 -5.13 3.59
C ILE A 30 -14.46 -3.91 2.69
N ASP A 31 -15.53 -3.14 2.54
CA ASP A 31 -15.50 -1.94 1.72
C ASP A 31 -14.45 -0.94 2.23
N ARG A 32 -14.39 -0.75 3.54
CA ARG A 32 -13.40 0.15 4.13
C ARG A 32 -11.98 -0.35 3.91
N TYR A 33 -11.78 -1.67 4.05
CA TYR A 33 -10.46 -2.25 3.83
C TYR A 33 -10.02 -2.10 2.37
N ILE A 34 -10.96 -2.26 1.44
CA ILE A 34 -10.63 -2.09 0.03
C ILE A 34 -10.22 -0.66 -0.25
N LYS A 35 -10.95 0.32 0.29
CA LYS A 35 -10.59 1.72 0.10
C LYS A 35 -9.22 2.03 0.67
N ARG A 36 -8.94 1.51 1.87
CA ARG A 36 -7.64 1.72 2.49
C ARG A 36 -6.53 1.09 1.68
N SER A 37 -6.76 -0.12 1.16
CA SER A 37 -5.75 -0.79 0.36
C SER A 37 -5.47 -0.04 -0.93
N GLU A 38 -6.50 0.58 -1.52
CA GLU A 38 -6.29 1.39 -2.72
C GLU A 38 -5.39 2.59 -2.42
N GLU A 39 -5.59 3.23 -1.27
CA GLU A 39 -4.73 4.33 -0.87
C GLU A 39 -3.28 3.88 -0.69
N LEU A 40 -3.10 2.73 -0.05
CA LEU A 40 -1.76 2.20 0.18
C LEU A 40 -1.07 1.81 -1.12
N ILE A 41 -1.81 1.19 -2.03
CA ILE A 41 -1.26 0.79 -3.32
C ILE A 41 -0.84 2.02 -4.11
N GLU A 42 -1.67 3.06 -4.09
CA GLU A 42 -1.36 4.31 -4.77
C GLU A 42 -0.08 4.92 -4.21
N ALA A 43 0.05 4.94 -2.89
CA ALA A 43 1.24 5.48 -2.24
C ALA A 43 2.48 4.66 -2.58
N CYS A 44 2.33 3.32 -2.62
CA CYS A 44 3.44 2.45 -2.97
C CYS A 44 3.89 2.69 -4.41
N ARG A 45 2.93 2.85 -5.31
CA ARG A 45 3.27 3.11 -6.72
C ARG A 45 4.00 4.44 -6.88
N ALA A 46 3.55 5.46 -6.16
CA ALA A 46 4.21 6.75 -6.22
C ALA A 46 5.64 6.66 -5.69
N TYR A 47 5.81 5.92 -4.59
CA TYR A 47 7.13 5.73 -4.01
C TYR A 47 8.07 5.03 -4.98
N LEU A 48 7.60 3.94 -5.61
CA LEU A 48 8.42 3.18 -6.54
C LEU A 48 8.74 3.99 -7.78
N ARG A 49 7.79 4.80 -8.24
CA ARG A 49 8.02 5.67 -9.39
C ARG A 49 9.13 6.68 -9.08
N GLY A 50 9.09 7.28 -7.90
CA GLY A 50 10.11 8.22 -7.49
C GLY A 50 11.48 7.58 -7.38
N ALA A 51 11.54 6.36 -6.83
CA ALA A 51 12.79 5.62 -6.72
C ALA A 51 13.35 5.29 -8.10
N ARG A 52 12.46 4.90 -9.01
CA ARG A 52 12.87 4.57 -10.38
C ARG A 52 13.43 5.78 -11.10
N GLU A 53 12.79 6.93 -10.92
CA GLU A 53 13.28 8.16 -11.53
C GLU A 53 14.66 8.54 -11.03
N ARG A 54 14.91 8.33 -9.74
CA ARG A 54 16.21 8.60 -9.17
C ARG A 54 17.28 7.67 -9.75
N LEU A 55 16.92 6.41 -9.93
CA LEU A 55 17.85 5.46 -10.55
C LEU A 55 18.16 5.83 -11.99
N ASP A 56 17.14 6.24 -12.73
CA ASP A 56 17.33 6.66 -14.12
C ASP A 56 18.27 7.87 -14.19
N GLY A 57 18.12 8.80 -13.26
CA GLY A 57 19.00 9.96 -13.20
C GLY A 57 20.43 9.59 -12.93
N ILE A 58 20.68 8.55 -12.12
CA ILE A 58 22.01 8.08 -11.83
C ILE A 58 22.61 7.34 -13.02
N SER A 59 21.77 6.59 -13.73
CA SER A 59 22.23 5.74 -14.83
C SER A 59 22.54 6.50 -16.09
N SER A 60 22.02 7.69 -16.24
CA SER A 60 22.20 8.46 -17.48
C SER A 60 23.45 9.33 -17.53
#